data_96f2a837bb0225961d8d150444b45c65
#
_entry.id   96f2a837bb0225961d8d150444b45c65
#
_cell.length_a   1.000
_cell.length_b   1.000
_cell.length_c   1.000
_cell.angle_alpha   90.00
_cell.angle_beta   90.00
_cell.angle_gamma   90.00
#
_symmetry.space_group_name_H-M   'P 1'
#
loop_
_entity.id
_entity.type
_entity.pdbx_description
1 polymer ?
#
loop_
_entity_poly.entity_id
_entity_poly.type
_entity_poly.pdbx_seq_one_letter_code
_entity_poly.pdbx_strand_id
1 'polypeptide(L)'
;MYRYHPQIRIVLDIINNNEIGNLVNMKSKFGSNLLSKKKFWFFNKKKKIDPNSRLFNKKLGGGCILDLGCYPSSFSLLVSFLELKKNKPQIKVLNAFREIGETNVDIDSYAKINFDERFFSEIYASFKRDLGRETEIYGERGSIFINDSWFGSKSILRKDHKGEQIINIENIKKNIYSYQIENISEAIINNFYQPKFPGISLNESIMNMKLIEEWQNA
;
A
#
# COMPACT_ATOMS: atom_id res chain seq x y z
N MET A 1 4.07 6.81 6.84
CA MET A 1 4.63 6.13 8.02
C MET A 1 5.24 4.77 7.69
N TYR A 2 4.51 3.86 7.02
CA TYR A 2 4.94 2.49 6.76
C TYR A 2 6.29 2.37 6.03
N ARG A 3 6.62 3.32 5.13
CA ARG A 3 7.87 3.32 4.35
C ARG A 3 9.14 3.38 5.21
N TYR A 4 9.04 3.90 6.43
CA TYR A 4 10.18 3.98 7.37
C TYR A 4 10.31 2.75 8.27
N HIS A 5 9.32 1.85 8.26
CA HIS A 5 9.41 0.61 9.02
C HIS A 5 10.53 -0.29 8.46
N PRO A 6 11.33 -0.96 9.29
CA PRO A 6 12.45 -1.79 8.85
C PRO A 6 12.09 -2.85 7.82
N GLN A 7 10.84 -3.37 7.82
CA GLN A 7 10.37 -4.32 6.80
C GLN A 7 10.55 -3.80 5.38
N ILE A 8 10.34 -2.50 5.14
CA ILE A 8 10.48 -1.93 3.80
C ILE A 8 11.92 -1.98 3.35
N ARG A 9 12.89 -1.67 4.23
CA ARG A 9 14.32 -1.77 3.89
C ARG A 9 14.69 -3.19 3.48
N ILE A 10 14.23 -4.21 4.22
CA ILE A 10 14.46 -5.62 3.87
C ILE A 10 13.88 -5.95 2.50
N VAL A 11 12.65 -5.53 2.20
CA VAL A 11 12.03 -5.72 0.88
C VAL A 11 12.85 -5.06 -0.21
N LEU A 12 13.29 -3.81 0.01
CA LEU A 12 14.11 -3.07 -0.95
C LEU A 12 15.45 -3.77 -1.19
N ASP A 13 16.08 -4.30 -0.15
CA ASP A 13 17.35 -5.03 -0.25
C ASP A 13 17.19 -6.32 -1.06
N ILE A 14 16.12 -7.10 -0.82
CA ILE A 14 15.82 -8.31 -1.60
C ILE A 14 15.64 -7.98 -3.09
N ILE A 15 14.89 -6.91 -3.39
CA ILE A 15 14.66 -6.45 -4.77
C ILE A 15 15.97 -5.96 -5.41
N ASN A 16 16.71 -5.08 -4.75
CA ASN A 16 17.95 -4.50 -5.26
C ASN A 16 19.04 -5.56 -5.49
N ASN A 17 19.11 -6.59 -4.62
CA ASN A 17 20.01 -7.72 -4.76
C ASN A 17 19.52 -8.75 -5.79
N ASN A 18 18.38 -8.50 -6.44
CA ASN A 18 17.79 -9.38 -7.44
C ASN A 18 17.55 -10.82 -6.92
N GLU A 19 17.22 -10.97 -5.64
CA GLU A 19 17.11 -12.29 -4.99
C GLU A 19 15.91 -13.10 -5.52
N ILE A 20 14.85 -12.43 -5.95
CA ILE A 20 13.64 -13.07 -6.53
C ILE A 20 13.54 -12.89 -8.05
N GLY A 21 14.56 -12.36 -8.73
CA GLY A 21 14.56 -12.07 -10.17
C GLY A 21 13.86 -10.74 -10.48
N ASN A 22 13.72 -10.43 -11.78
CA ASN A 22 12.98 -9.27 -12.22
C ASN A 22 11.53 -9.38 -11.73
N LEU A 23 10.96 -8.26 -11.27
CA LEU A 23 9.60 -8.27 -10.75
C LEU A 23 8.59 -8.37 -11.89
N VAL A 24 7.59 -9.21 -11.71
CA VAL A 24 6.51 -9.44 -12.67
C VAL A 24 5.25 -8.74 -12.24
N ASN A 25 4.82 -8.99 -11.00
CA ASN A 25 3.62 -8.35 -10.46
C ASN A 25 3.68 -8.17 -8.95
N MET A 26 2.75 -7.36 -8.45
CA MET A 26 2.49 -7.16 -7.04
C MET A 26 0.98 -7.21 -6.79
N LYS A 27 0.58 -7.80 -5.66
CA LYS A 27 -0.79 -7.75 -5.16
C LYS A 27 -0.78 -7.16 -3.76
N SER A 28 -1.57 -6.12 -3.55
CA SER A 28 -1.57 -5.40 -2.28
C SER A 28 -2.97 -5.01 -1.84
N LYS A 29 -3.25 -5.16 -0.55
CA LYS A 29 -4.59 -4.99 -0.02
C LYS A 29 -4.57 -4.11 1.22
N PHE A 30 -5.64 -3.32 1.36
CA PHE A 30 -5.96 -2.66 2.60
C PHE A 30 -7.48 -2.56 2.74
N GLY A 31 -8.06 -3.34 3.63
CA GLY A 31 -9.51 -3.28 3.85
C GLY A 31 -9.87 -3.63 5.29
N SER A 32 -10.88 -2.93 5.77
CA SER A 32 -11.47 -3.16 7.08
C SER A 32 -12.98 -2.92 7.01
N ASN A 33 -13.76 -3.85 7.52
CA ASN A 33 -15.21 -3.71 7.51
C ASN A 33 -15.67 -2.64 8.50
N LEU A 34 -15.94 -1.45 7.97
CA LEU A 34 -16.45 -0.32 8.73
C LEU A 34 -17.99 -0.23 8.71
N LEU A 35 -18.66 -0.95 7.79
CA LEU A 35 -20.09 -0.84 7.51
C LEU A 35 -20.93 -1.79 8.34
N SER A 36 -20.36 -2.81 8.97
CA SER A 36 -21.10 -3.75 9.79
C SER A 36 -20.39 -4.07 11.10
N LYS A 37 -21.16 -4.55 12.09
CA LYS A 37 -20.66 -5.13 13.33
C LYS A 37 -21.19 -6.54 13.48
N LYS A 38 -20.37 -7.50 13.87
CA LYS A 38 -20.83 -8.82 14.32
C LYS A 38 -21.69 -8.66 15.56
N LYS A 39 -22.94 -9.13 15.50
CA LYS A 39 -23.91 -9.09 16.59
C LYS A 39 -24.29 -10.50 17.00
N PHE A 40 -23.71 -11.37 17.45
CA PHE A 40 -23.85 -12.81 17.60
C PHE A 40 -23.18 -13.60 16.45
N TRP A 41 -22.91 -14.87 16.70
CA TRP A 41 -22.14 -15.72 15.82
C TRP A 41 -22.60 -15.75 14.35
N PHE A 42 -23.86 -15.43 14.06
CA PHE A 42 -24.44 -15.55 12.73
C PHE A 42 -25.07 -14.28 12.13
N PHE A 43 -25.10 -13.16 12.85
CA PHE A 43 -25.76 -11.96 12.35
C PHE A 43 -24.82 -10.74 12.32
N ASN A 44 -24.65 -10.18 11.12
CA ASN A 44 -24.01 -8.87 10.96
C ASN A 44 -25.07 -7.76 11.04
N LYS A 45 -24.91 -6.83 11.97
CA LYS A 45 -25.75 -5.62 12.04
C LYS A 45 -25.06 -4.51 11.26
N LYS A 46 -25.78 -3.92 10.27
CA LYS A 46 -25.35 -2.73 9.56
C LYS A 46 -25.10 -1.59 10.57
N LYS A 47 -23.95 -0.94 10.49
CA LYS A 47 -23.70 0.28 11.28
C LYS A 47 -24.37 1.45 10.61
N LYS A 48 -24.88 2.39 11.40
CA LYS A 48 -25.31 3.70 10.90
C LYS A 48 -24.05 4.47 10.47
N ILE A 49 -24.00 4.86 9.22
CA ILE A 49 -22.93 5.70 8.67
C ILE A 49 -23.21 7.14 9.09
N ASP A 50 -22.19 7.82 9.62
CA ASP A 50 -22.23 9.26 9.82
C ASP A 50 -21.73 9.96 8.54
N PRO A 51 -22.61 10.65 7.80
CA PRO A 51 -22.23 11.33 6.56
C PRO A 51 -21.31 12.55 6.80
N ASN A 52 -21.17 13.01 8.04
CA ASN A 52 -20.24 14.09 8.41
C ASN A 52 -18.84 13.57 8.76
N SER A 53 -18.70 12.27 8.99
CA SER A 53 -17.38 11.67 9.21
C SER A 53 -16.48 11.87 7.99
N ARG A 54 -15.21 12.24 8.19
CA ARG A 54 -14.25 12.40 7.08
C ARG A 54 -14.18 11.19 6.15
N LEU A 55 -14.40 9.97 6.65
CA LEU A 55 -14.36 8.74 5.87
C LEU A 55 -15.50 8.61 4.87
N PHE A 56 -16.64 9.18 5.20
CA PHE A 56 -17.88 9.06 4.43
C PHE A 56 -18.40 10.38 3.87
N ASN A 57 -17.64 11.46 3.99
CA ASN A 57 -18.00 12.77 3.45
C ASN A 57 -17.17 13.07 2.19
N LYS A 58 -17.85 13.08 1.03
CA LYS A 58 -17.20 13.35 -0.26
C LYS A 58 -16.46 14.69 -0.30
N LYS A 59 -16.99 15.73 0.34
CA LYS A 59 -16.39 17.07 0.38
C LYS A 59 -15.09 17.11 1.20
N LEU A 60 -14.91 16.16 2.11
CA LEU A 60 -13.71 16.02 2.93
C LEU A 60 -12.71 14.99 2.37
N GLY A 61 -12.90 14.53 1.12
CA GLY A 61 -12.06 13.49 0.53
C GLY A 61 -12.34 12.10 1.10
N GLY A 62 -13.60 11.80 1.45
CA GLY A 62 -13.99 10.46 1.92
C GLY A 62 -13.92 9.41 0.82
N GLY A 63 -13.95 8.14 1.24
CA GLY A 63 -13.86 6.97 0.37
C GLY A 63 -12.66 6.08 0.69
N CYS A 64 -12.81 4.79 0.38
CA CYS A 64 -11.78 3.79 0.69
C CYS A 64 -10.53 3.94 -0.19
N ILE A 65 -10.67 4.48 -1.40
CA ILE A 65 -9.52 4.70 -2.29
C ILE A 65 -8.60 5.77 -1.70
N LEU A 66 -9.15 6.91 -1.25
CA LEU A 66 -8.34 7.98 -0.67
C LEU A 66 -7.79 7.62 0.71
N ASP A 67 -8.58 6.97 1.57
CA ASP A 67 -8.17 6.69 2.95
C ASP A 67 -7.26 5.46 3.07
N LEU A 68 -7.56 4.39 2.35
CA LEU A 68 -6.82 3.12 2.40
C LEU A 68 -6.05 2.84 1.12
N GLY A 69 -6.62 3.12 -0.05
CA GLY A 69 -6.03 2.82 -1.36
C GLY A 69 -4.76 3.61 -1.66
N CYS A 70 -4.58 4.76 -1.03
CA CYS A 70 -3.35 5.55 -1.15
C CYS A 70 -2.09 4.79 -0.66
N TYR A 71 -2.22 3.82 0.24
CA TYR A 71 -1.11 2.99 0.73
C TYR A 71 -0.63 1.99 -0.33
N PRO A 72 -1.48 1.06 -0.85
CA PRO A 72 -1.05 0.12 -1.88
C PRO A 72 -0.67 0.82 -3.19
N SER A 73 -1.32 1.93 -3.56
CA SER A 73 -0.94 2.75 -4.70
C SER A 73 0.47 3.33 -4.55
N SER A 74 0.77 3.95 -3.41
CA SER A 74 2.10 4.47 -3.10
C SER A 74 3.17 3.38 -3.05
N PHE A 75 2.84 2.18 -2.57
CA PHE A 75 3.78 1.08 -2.52
C PHE A 75 4.06 0.50 -3.92
N SER A 76 3.04 0.43 -4.79
CA SER A 76 3.20 0.05 -6.19
C SER A 76 4.16 0.97 -6.93
N LEU A 77 4.05 2.28 -6.71
CA LEU A 77 4.99 3.26 -7.27
C LEU A 77 6.42 3.01 -6.78
N LEU A 78 6.62 2.83 -5.47
CA LEU A 78 7.94 2.56 -4.91
C LEU A 78 8.58 1.31 -5.54
N VAL A 79 7.82 0.22 -5.62
CA VAL A 79 8.30 -1.05 -6.20
C VAL A 79 8.57 -0.90 -7.70
N SER A 80 7.71 -0.18 -8.44
CA SER A 80 7.90 0.05 -9.86
C SER A 80 9.17 0.88 -10.16
N PHE A 81 9.51 1.85 -9.34
CA PHE A 81 10.75 2.64 -9.51
C PHE A 81 12.00 1.78 -9.37
N LEU A 82 11.98 0.82 -8.44
CA LEU A 82 13.10 -0.10 -8.24
C LEU A 82 13.25 -1.06 -9.41
N GLU A 83 12.15 -1.69 -9.83
CA GLU A 83 12.15 -2.64 -10.94
C GLU A 83 12.58 -1.99 -12.25
N LEU A 84 11.98 -0.83 -12.55
CA LEU A 84 12.20 -0.16 -13.84
C LEU A 84 13.48 0.70 -13.83
N LYS A 85 14.09 0.94 -12.65
CA LYS A 85 15.21 1.87 -12.47
C LYS A 85 14.92 3.26 -13.02
N LYS A 86 13.66 3.67 -12.89
CA LYS A 86 13.08 4.89 -13.44
C LYS A 86 12.28 5.65 -12.39
N ASN A 87 12.45 6.95 -12.33
CA ASN A 87 11.70 7.82 -11.42
C ASN A 87 10.34 8.29 -11.98
N LYS A 88 10.07 8.04 -13.26
CA LYS A 88 8.83 8.43 -13.96
C LYS A 88 8.44 7.35 -14.96
N PRO A 89 7.94 6.19 -14.53
CA PRO A 89 7.41 5.19 -15.44
C PRO A 89 6.12 5.70 -16.10
N GLN A 90 5.80 5.15 -17.26
CA GLN A 90 4.48 5.31 -17.85
C GLN A 90 3.51 4.46 -17.02
N ILE A 91 2.47 5.09 -16.48
CA ILE A 91 1.48 4.46 -15.61
C ILE A 91 0.15 4.41 -16.36
N LYS A 92 -0.54 3.28 -16.30
CA LYS A 92 -1.85 3.10 -16.92
C LYS A 92 -2.73 2.21 -16.03
N VAL A 93 -3.90 2.68 -15.66
CA VAL A 93 -4.95 1.85 -15.06
C VAL A 93 -5.59 1.03 -16.17
N LEU A 94 -5.40 -0.30 -16.13
CA LEU A 94 -5.90 -1.21 -17.15
C LEU A 94 -7.35 -1.62 -16.92
N ASN A 95 -7.70 -1.80 -15.66
CA ASN A 95 -9.03 -2.22 -15.21
C ASN A 95 -9.23 -1.73 -13.78
N ALA A 96 -10.43 -1.25 -13.49
CA ALA A 96 -10.81 -0.85 -12.16
C ALA A 96 -12.29 -1.20 -11.88
N PHE A 97 -12.58 -1.35 -10.59
CA PHE A 97 -13.92 -1.52 -10.08
C PHE A 97 -14.11 -0.62 -8.87
N ARG A 98 -15.28 -0.06 -8.74
CA ARG A 98 -15.65 0.84 -7.65
C ARG A 98 -17.12 0.65 -7.26
N GLU A 99 -17.36 0.28 -6.00
CA GLU A 99 -18.71 0.30 -5.42
C GLU A 99 -18.90 1.61 -4.65
N ILE A 100 -19.94 2.35 -5.02
CA ILE A 100 -20.28 3.62 -4.37
C ILE A 100 -21.31 3.35 -3.26
N GLY A 101 -21.04 3.85 -2.07
CA GLY A 101 -21.92 3.74 -0.90
C GLY A 101 -23.00 4.81 -0.81
N GLU A 102 -23.79 4.76 0.25
CA GLU A 102 -24.94 5.65 0.49
C GLU A 102 -24.60 7.14 0.55
N THR A 103 -23.35 7.48 0.85
CA THR A 103 -22.88 8.86 0.97
C THR A 103 -22.10 9.34 -0.27
N ASN A 104 -22.25 8.65 -1.40
CA ASN A 104 -21.58 8.94 -2.67
C ASN A 104 -20.03 8.94 -2.60
N VAL A 105 -19.46 8.12 -1.71
CA VAL A 105 -18.04 7.80 -1.68
C VAL A 105 -17.83 6.32 -2.01
N ASP A 106 -16.66 5.97 -2.52
CA ASP A 106 -16.29 4.58 -2.76
C ASP A 106 -16.11 3.82 -1.44
N ILE A 107 -16.67 2.61 -1.37
CA ILE A 107 -16.66 1.74 -0.17
C ILE A 107 -15.97 0.41 -0.41
N ASP A 108 -15.79 0.02 -1.66
CA ASP A 108 -15.06 -1.18 -2.09
C ASP A 108 -14.48 -0.95 -3.47
N SER A 109 -13.21 -1.23 -3.66
CA SER A 109 -12.55 -0.91 -4.91
C SER A 109 -11.34 -1.80 -5.20
N TYR A 110 -11.06 -1.94 -6.50
CA TYR A 110 -9.93 -2.66 -7.06
C TYR A 110 -9.38 -1.89 -8.25
N ALA A 111 -8.08 -1.95 -8.47
CA ALA A 111 -7.46 -1.53 -9.73
C ALA A 111 -6.31 -2.47 -10.12
N LYS A 112 -6.18 -2.69 -11.43
CA LYS A 112 -5.01 -3.29 -12.06
C LYS A 112 -4.25 -2.21 -12.81
N ILE A 113 -2.99 -2.03 -12.45
CA ILE A 113 -2.13 -0.96 -12.93
C ILE A 113 -0.97 -1.58 -13.68
N ASN A 114 -0.60 -0.96 -14.78
CA ASN A 114 0.57 -1.29 -15.57
C ASN A 114 1.61 -0.18 -15.44
N PHE A 115 2.88 -0.58 -15.35
CA PHE A 115 4.05 0.30 -15.30
C PHE A 115 5.00 -0.08 -16.44
N ASP A 116 5.15 0.78 -17.45
CA ASP A 116 6.02 0.60 -18.64
C ASP A 116 5.82 -0.75 -19.35
N GLU A 117 4.61 -1.33 -19.34
CA GLU A 117 4.28 -2.65 -19.90
C GLU A 117 5.10 -3.84 -19.36
N ARG A 118 5.83 -3.63 -18.28
CA ARG A 118 6.76 -4.60 -17.70
C ARG A 118 6.37 -5.07 -16.31
N PHE A 119 5.89 -4.18 -15.47
CA PHE A 119 5.48 -4.48 -14.09
C PHE A 119 4.00 -4.18 -13.90
N PHE A 120 3.30 -5.09 -13.24
CA PHE A 120 1.88 -4.96 -12.96
C PHE A 120 1.61 -4.89 -11.46
N SER A 121 0.58 -4.14 -11.06
CA SER A 121 0.13 -4.13 -9.68
C SER A 121 -1.38 -4.28 -9.61
N GLU A 122 -1.84 -5.17 -8.74
CA GLU A 122 -3.25 -5.32 -8.35
C GLU A 122 -3.43 -4.77 -6.95
N ILE A 123 -4.25 -3.75 -6.81
CA ILE A 123 -4.48 -3.06 -5.55
C ILE A 123 -5.95 -3.07 -5.16
N TYR A 124 -6.18 -3.23 -3.86
CA TYR A 124 -7.52 -3.34 -3.29
C TYR A 124 -7.67 -2.41 -2.09
N ALA A 125 -8.81 -1.71 -2.02
CA ALA A 125 -9.20 -0.89 -0.88
C ALA A 125 -10.65 -1.14 -0.52
N SER A 126 -10.98 -1.31 0.79
CA SER A 126 -12.34 -1.60 1.19
C SER A 126 -12.69 -1.10 2.59
N PHE A 127 -13.84 -0.42 2.70
CA PHE A 127 -14.56 -0.18 3.94
C PHE A 127 -15.65 -1.23 4.18
N LYS A 128 -15.94 -2.08 3.18
CA LYS A 128 -17.02 -3.06 3.18
C LYS A 128 -16.53 -4.44 3.61
N ARG A 129 -15.29 -4.79 3.28
CA ARG A 129 -14.71 -6.13 3.49
C ARG A 129 -13.43 -6.03 4.32
N ASP A 130 -13.22 -7.02 5.20
CA ASP A 130 -11.93 -7.24 5.82
C ASP A 130 -11.02 -7.95 4.82
N LEU A 131 -10.24 -7.18 4.06
CA LEU A 131 -9.31 -7.70 3.04
C LEU A 131 -7.94 -8.09 3.61
N GLY A 132 -7.68 -7.72 4.87
CA GLY A 132 -6.33 -7.78 5.42
C GLY A 132 -5.48 -6.57 5.01
N ARG A 133 -4.16 -6.70 5.22
CA ARG A 133 -3.16 -5.63 5.01
C ARG A 133 -1.90 -6.16 4.35
N GLU A 134 -2.02 -7.33 3.75
CA GLU A 134 -0.90 -8.02 3.15
C GLU A 134 -0.50 -7.48 1.79
N THR A 135 0.76 -7.66 1.47
CA THR A 135 1.31 -7.45 0.13
C THR A 135 2.13 -8.67 -0.28
N GLU A 136 1.92 -9.10 -1.52
CA GLU A 136 2.70 -10.12 -2.21
C GLU A 136 3.40 -9.49 -3.41
N ILE A 137 4.70 -9.70 -3.53
CA ILE A 137 5.52 -9.24 -4.67
C ILE A 137 6.08 -10.47 -5.34
N TYR A 138 5.86 -10.62 -6.63
CA TYR A 138 6.27 -11.75 -7.43
C TYR A 138 7.37 -11.36 -8.43
N GLY A 139 8.46 -12.06 -8.38
CA GLY A 139 9.53 -12.00 -9.37
C GLY A 139 9.62 -13.32 -10.17
N GLU A 140 10.47 -13.34 -11.19
CA GLU A 140 10.69 -14.51 -12.07
C GLU A 140 11.20 -15.75 -11.32
N ARG A 141 11.87 -15.57 -10.19
CA ARG A 141 12.55 -16.65 -9.44
C ARG A 141 12.05 -16.83 -8.01
N GLY A 142 11.05 -16.04 -7.58
CA GLY A 142 10.54 -16.12 -6.23
C GLY A 142 9.52 -15.06 -5.90
N SER A 143 9.15 -14.99 -4.63
CA SER A 143 8.18 -14.01 -4.13
C SER A 143 8.52 -13.53 -2.72
N ILE A 144 7.95 -12.39 -2.37
CA ILE A 144 7.98 -11.80 -1.04
C ILE A 144 6.54 -11.67 -0.55
N PHE A 145 6.29 -12.13 0.68
CA PHE A 145 5.01 -11.92 1.36
C PHE A 145 5.20 -11.11 2.63
N ILE A 146 4.42 -10.04 2.77
CA ILE A 146 4.38 -9.13 3.91
C ILE A 146 2.99 -9.22 4.52
N ASN A 147 2.88 -9.74 5.74
CA ASN A 147 1.58 -9.98 6.39
C ASN A 147 0.87 -8.69 6.81
N ASP A 148 1.61 -7.69 7.30
CA ASP A 148 1.08 -6.36 7.65
C ASP A 148 1.95 -5.26 7.06
N SER A 149 1.61 -4.87 5.84
CA SER A 149 2.38 -3.89 5.08
C SER A 149 2.28 -2.46 5.66
N TRP A 150 1.18 -2.15 6.34
CA TRP A 150 0.84 -0.78 6.72
C TRP A 150 1.18 -0.42 8.16
N PHE A 151 1.11 -1.39 9.08
CA PHE A 151 1.42 -1.16 10.51
C PHE A 151 2.66 -1.89 10.99
N GLY A 152 3.28 -2.67 10.12
CA GLY A 152 4.54 -3.36 10.36
C GLY A 152 4.37 -4.82 10.76
N SER A 153 5.00 -5.70 9.99
CA SER A 153 5.14 -7.12 10.29
C SER A 153 6.30 -7.36 11.23
N LYS A 154 6.27 -8.49 11.93
CA LYS A 154 7.41 -9.01 12.72
C LYS A 154 8.39 -9.80 11.86
N SER A 155 7.95 -10.24 10.69
CA SER A 155 8.75 -11.00 9.74
C SER A 155 8.23 -10.81 8.31
N ILE A 156 9.06 -11.14 7.35
CA ILE A 156 8.75 -11.24 5.93
C ILE A 156 9.01 -12.67 5.50
N LEU A 157 8.16 -13.24 4.67
CA LEU A 157 8.38 -14.54 4.05
C LEU A 157 8.93 -14.32 2.64
N ARG A 158 10.11 -14.87 2.36
CA ARG A 158 10.66 -14.99 1.01
C ARG A 158 10.53 -16.44 0.54
N LYS A 159 10.11 -16.62 -0.70
CA LYS A 159 10.05 -17.93 -1.36
C LYS A 159 10.89 -17.87 -2.64
N ASP A 160 11.68 -18.89 -2.89
CA ASP A 160 12.43 -19.09 -4.12
C ASP A 160 12.58 -20.59 -4.41
N HIS A 161 13.38 -20.96 -5.43
CA HIS A 161 13.64 -22.36 -5.80
C HIS A 161 14.33 -23.18 -4.71
N LYS A 162 14.91 -22.54 -3.68
CA LYS A 162 15.56 -23.19 -2.52
C LYS A 162 14.55 -23.45 -1.40
N GLY A 163 13.34 -22.90 -1.47
CA GLY A 163 12.29 -23.07 -0.49
C GLY A 163 11.79 -21.76 0.10
N GLU A 164 11.27 -21.84 1.33
CA GLU A 164 10.71 -20.72 2.07
C GLU A 164 11.66 -20.28 3.17
N GLN A 165 11.89 -18.98 3.27
CA GLN A 165 12.69 -18.36 4.32
C GLN A 165 11.88 -17.29 5.06
N ILE A 166 11.77 -17.42 6.38
CA ILE A 166 11.21 -16.39 7.25
C ILE A 166 12.37 -15.46 7.68
N ILE A 167 12.26 -14.19 7.32
CA ILE A 167 13.21 -13.15 7.70
C ILE A 167 12.59 -12.36 8.84
N ASN A 168 13.10 -12.56 10.05
CA ASN A 168 12.64 -11.85 11.25
C ASN A 168 13.14 -10.40 11.23
N ILE A 169 12.28 -9.50 11.72
CA ILE A 169 12.58 -8.07 11.82
C ILE A 169 12.93 -7.76 13.27
N GLU A 170 14.17 -7.39 13.50
CA GLU A 170 14.66 -7.08 14.84
C GLU A 170 14.38 -5.62 15.23
N ASN A 171 14.43 -5.33 16.53
CA ASN A 171 14.35 -3.99 17.11
C ASN A 171 13.12 -3.18 16.67
N ILE A 172 11.98 -3.84 16.53
CA ILE A 172 10.73 -3.16 16.15
C ILE A 172 10.29 -2.23 17.29
N LYS A 173 10.13 -0.94 16.95
CA LYS A 173 9.57 0.06 17.86
C LYS A 173 8.08 -0.20 18.11
N LYS A 174 7.63 0.06 19.33
CA LYS A 174 6.23 -0.14 19.74
C LYS A 174 5.23 0.67 18.89
N ASN A 175 5.64 1.84 18.41
CA ASN A 175 4.81 2.72 17.59
C ASN A 175 5.46 2.97 16.24
N ILE A 176 4.77 2.62 15.15
CA ILE A 176 5.27 2.78 13.78
C ILE A 176 5.53 4.26 13.42
N TYR A 177 4.81 5.20 14.02
CA TYR A 177 5.03 6.63 13.78
C TYR A 177 6.38 7.12 14.32
N SER A 178 6.99 6.43 15.29
CA SER A 178 8.32 6.78 15.79
C SER A 178 9.36 6.80 14.68
N TYR A 179 9.31 5.85 13.74
CA TYR A 179 10.23 5.82 12.60
C TYR A 179 10.07 7.04 11.69
N GLN A 180 8.84 7.48 11.46
CA GLN A 180 8.57 8.67 10.66
C GLN A 180 9.08 9.93 11.37
N ILE A 181 8.77 10.08 12.65
CA ILE A 181 9.17 11.23 13.46
C ILE A 181 10.69 11.36 13.46
N GLU A 182 11.42 10.28 13.74
CA GLU A 182 12.89 10.28 13.76
C GLU A 182 13.48 10.68 12.40
N ASN A 183 13.00 10.06 11.31
CA ASN A 183 13.51 10.38 9.98
C ASN A 183 13.27 11.84 9.58
N ILE A 184 12.09 12.39 9.91
CA ILE A 184 11.78 13.79 9.61
C ILE A 184 12.56 14.73 10.51
N SER A 185 12.71 14.41 11.81
CA SER A 185 13.53 15.18 12.74
C SER A 185 14.99 15.23 12.28
N GLU A 186 15.55 14.11 11.87
CA GLU A 186 16.91 14.03 11.30
C GLU A 186 17.03 14.89 10.03
N ALA A 187 16.03 14.82 9.14
CA ALA A 187 16.02 15.65 7.93
C ALA A 187 16.03 17.15 8.25
N ILE A 188 15.23 17.58 9.22
CA ILE A 188 15.17 19.00 9.67
C ILE A 188 16.52 19.43 10.28
N ILE A 189 17.09 18.63 11.19
CA ILE A 189 18.37 18.93 11.84
C ILE A 189 19.50 19.07 10.81
N ASN A 190 19.47 18.25 9.74
CA ASN A 190 20.49 18.26 8.70
C ASN A 190 20.14 19.20 7.51
N ASN A 191 19.11 20.04 7.63
CA ASN A 191 18.65 20.97 6.59
C ASN A 191 18.29 20.30 5.25
N PHE A 192 17.74 19.07 5.27
CA PHE A 192 17.22 18.43 4.09
C PHE A 192 15.79 18.91 3.83
N TYR A 193 15.52 19.36 2.60
CA TYR A 193 14.20 19.88 2.18
C TYR A 193 13.21 18.76 1.81
N GLN A 194 13.66 17.51 1.73
CA GLN A 194 12.82 16.35 1.43
C GLN A 194 13.22 15.17 2.31
N PRO A 195 12.27 14.26 2.61
CA PRO A 195 12.58 13.07 3.37
C PRO A 195 13.58 12.19 2.61
N LYS A 196 14.49 11.58 3.36
CA LYS A 196 15.40 10.56 2.79
C LYS A 196 14.62 9.34 2.31
N PHE A 197 15.10 8.73 1.22
CA PHE A 197 14.57 7.44 0.76
C PHE A 197 14.61 6.38 1.90
N PRO A 198 13.58 5.57 2.08
CA PRO A 198 12.40 5.35 1.22
C PRO A 198 11.20 6.28 1.50
N GLY A 199 11.38 7.39 2.22
CA GLY A 199 10.32 8.39 2.39
C GLY A 199 9.78 8.88 1.05
N ILE A 200 8.51 9.27 1.03
CA ILE A 200 7.86 9.73 -0.19
C ILE A 200 8.29 11.15 -0.53
N SER A 201 8.81 11.37 -1.73
CA SER A 201 9.15 12.70 -2.24
C SER A 201 7.90 13.46 -2.70
N LEU A 202 8.03 14.79 -2.92
CA LEU A 202 6.95 15.60 -3.47
C LEU A 202 6.51 15.09 -4.85
N ASN A 203 7.45 14.74 -5.73
CA ASN A 203 7.12 14.21 -7.05
C ASN A 203 6.36 12.88 -6.98
N GLU A 204 6.77 11.97 -6.10
CA GLU A 204 6.04 10.72 -5.86
C GLU A 204 4.64 10.98 -5.30
N SER A 205 4.48 11.96 -4.42
CA SER A 205 3.18 12.34 -3.86
C SER A 205 2.24 12.82 -4.98
N ILE A 206 2.73 13.65 -5.90
CA ILE A 206 1.97 14.10 -7.07
C ILE A 206 1.61 12.92 -7.99
N MET A 207 2.55 12.01 -8.24
CA MET A 207 2.30 10.82 -9.06
C MET A 207 1.27 9.90 -8.41
N ASN A 208 1.37 9.71 -7.09
CA ASN A 208 0.40 8.90 -6.34
C ASN A 208 -1.01 9.49 -6.41
N MET A 209 -1.14 10.81 -6.28
CA MET A 209 -2.44 11.48 -6.40
C MET A 209 -3.03 11.36 -7.81
N LYS A 210 -2.22 11.48 -8.86
CA LYS A 210 -2.68 11.26 -10.25
C LYS A 210 -3.15 9.82 -10.46
N LEU A 211 -2.40 8.83 -9.97
CA LEU A 211 -2.80 7.43 -10.04
C LEU A 211 -4.11 7.16 -9.29
N ILE A 212 -4.29 7.75 -8.12
CA ILE A 212 -5.54 7.67 -7.35
C ILE A 212 -6.70 8.30 -8.12
N GLU A 213 -6.50 9.44 -8.75
CA GLU A 213 -7.50 10.11 -9.57
C GLU A 213 -7.89 9.26 -10.80
N GLU A 214 -6.92 8.67 -11.49
CA GLU A 214 -7.19 7.73 -12.57
C GLU A 214 -7.97 6.51 -12.07
N TRP A 215 -7.61 5.95 -10.92
CA TRP A 215 -8.35 4.85 -10.30
C TRP A 215 -9.80 5.24 -9.96
N GLN A 216 -10.01 6.45 -9.48
CA GLN A 216 -11.36 6.95 -9.17
C GLN A 216 -12.20 7.23 -10.42
N ASN A 217 -11.59 7.44 -11.56
CA ASN A 217 -12.29 7.80 -12.81
C ASN A 217 -12.43 6.63 -13.80
N ALA A 218 -11.81 5.48 -13.52
CA ALA A 218 -11.79 4.31 -14.38
C ALA A 218 -13.06 3.40 -14.25
#